data_49c4d63280ffe939bbbe662c44c4899b
#
_entry.id   49c4d63280ffe939bbbe662c44c4899b
#
_cell.length_a   1.000
_cell.length_b   1.000
_cell.length_c   1.000
_cell.angle_alpha   90.00
_cell.angle_beta   90.00
_cell.angle_gamma   90.00
#
_symmetry.space_group_name_H-M   'P 1'
#
loop_
_entity.id
_entity.type
_entity.pdbx_description
1 polymer ?
#
loop_
_entity_poly.entity_id
_entity_poly.type
_entity_poly.pdbx_seq_one_letter_code
_entity_poly.pdbx_strand_id
1 'polypeptide(L)'
;KVLKNTSITYNIFPERVQEVITVSKKQKAKKWTFKINAGKMKIKVKGNQVYFKTKKGKKKYQRLHTIVTDANGVSTSKVKVKYNKKKKTLTVTPSKKWWNSKKRKFPMEMRTSYLTDKHSRNVKVGAAYSGAPNGTFTYDKSLLLQANKCIGFTKMTNLAEFSNPNVQIRSASLHILNKKTLKMGAGKTYDIDVHKVKENWSSKKLTYNNRPAYEEVSGAKVSIQKKGSYACDVTDLVKAWQKGEANYGVALVSNNANRTYQAELDRNPYFTVNYE
;
A
#
# COMPACT_ATOMS: atom_id res chain seq x y z
N LYS A 1 23.75 20.46 5.52
CA LYS A 1 23.03 21.74 5.54
C LYS A 1 21.53 21.45 5.44
N VAL A 2 20.79 21.71 6.51
CA VAL A 2 19.33 21.52 6.53
C VAL A 2 18.70 22.71 5.80
N LEU A 3 17.67 22.45 4.99
CA LEU A 3 16.95 23.52 4.29
C LEU A 3 16.19 24.40 5.30
N LYS A 4 16.09 25.70 5.02
CA LYS A 4 15.33 26.64 5.86
C LYS A 4 13.91 26.12 6.13
N ASN A 5 13.40 26.29 7.35
CA ASN A 5 12.09 25.83 7.81
C ASN A 5 11.85 24.31 7.58
N THR A 6 12.90 23.51 7.65
CA THR A 6 12.82 22.07 7.44
C THR A 6 13.52 21.36 8.59
N SER A 7 12.85 20.41 9.20
CA SER A 7 13.40 19.45 10.17
C SER A 7 13.33 18.04 9.61
N ILE A 8 14.21 17.17 10.09
CA ILE A 8 14.21 15.74 9.77
C ILE A 8 14.25 14.99 11.09
N THR A 9 13.25 14.15 11.30
CA THR A 9 13.15 13.29 12.47
C THR A 9 13.20 11.84 12.02
N TYR A 10 13.90 11.00 12.77
CA TYR A 10 13.93 9.55 12.59
C TYR A 10 13.27 8.89 13.78
N ASN A 11 12.13 8.24 13.52
CA ASN A 11 11.46 7.42 14.50
C ASN A 11 11.95 5.98 14.33
N ILE A 12 12.52 5.43 15.40
CA ILE A 12 13.09 4.08 15.40
C ILE A 12 12.09 3.12 16.03
N PHE A 13 11.69 2.12 15.27
CA PHE A 13 10.82 1.03 15.70
C PHE A 13 11.59 -0.30 15.60
N PRO A 14 11.19 -1.35 16.32
CA PRO A 14 11.91 -2.62 16.29
C PRO A 14 12.17 -3.18 14.88
N GLU A 15 11.26 -2.92 13.93
CA GLU A 15 11.29 -3.52 12.59
C GLU A 15 11.54 -2.51 11.48
N ARG A 16 11.56 -1.22 11.76
CA ARG A 16 11.72 -0.16 10.76
C ARG A 16 12.30 1.12 11.32
N VAL A 17 12.81 1.93 10.42
CA VAL A 17 13.09 3.33 10.68
C VAL A 17 12.15 4.18 9.82
N GLN A 18 11.45 5.12 10.44
CA GLN A 18 10.64 6.09 9.72
C GLN A 18 11.37 7.44 9.67
N GLU A 19 11.58 7.93 8.47
CA GLU A 19 12.06 9.28 8.21
C GLU A 19 10.86 10.21 8.02
N VAL A 20 10.82 11.28 8.78
CA VAL A 20 9.82 12.35 8.70
C VAL A 20 10.54 13.65 8.37
N ILE A 21 10.28 14.22 7.20
CA ILE A 21 10.77 15.53 6.81
C ILE A 21 9.61 16.51 6.97
N THR A 22 9.71 17.42 7.94
CA THR A 22 8.68 18.42 8.22
C THR A 22 9.11 19.76 7.65
N VAL A 23 8.22 20.38 6.88
CA VAL A 23 8.38 21.74 6.37
C VAL A 23 7.37 22.63 7.06
N SER A 24 7.86 23.47 7.99
CA SER A 24 7.00 24.23 8.91
C SER A 24 6.32 25.45 8.32
N LYS A 25 6.94 26.09 7.33
CA LYS A 25 6.44 27.34 6.71
C LYS A 25 6.27 27.20 5.21
N LYS A 26 5.28 27.94 4.68
CA LYS A 26 4.99 27.96 3.23
C LYS A 26 6.25 28.27 2.42
N GLN A 27 6.56 27.37 1.49
CA GLN A 27 7.64 27.54 0.52
C GLN A 27 7.38 26.71 -0.73
N LYS A 28 8.02 27.09 -1.84
CA LYS A 28 7.95 26.33 -3.09
C LYS A 28 8.53 24.93 -2.90
N ALA A 29 8.00 23.96 -3.64
CA ALA A 29 8.51 22.58 -3.64
C ALA A 29 10.00 22.54 -3.97
N LYS A 30 10.79 21.89 -3.12
CA LYS A 30 12.23 21.72 -3.26
C LYS A 30 12.59 20.26 -3.51
N LYS A 31 13.85 20.02 -3.80
CA LYS A 31 14.46 18.69 -3.87
C LYS A 31 15.20 18.45 -2.56
N TRP A 32 14.96 17.31 -1.95
CA TRP A 32 15.74 16.83 -0.80
C TRP A 32 16.73 15.79 -1.30
N THR A 33 18.02 16.05 -1.11
CA THR A 33 19.10 15.19 -1.60
C THR A 33 19.92 14.69 -0.42
N PHE A 34 20.04 13.38 -0.31
CA PHE A 34 20.73 12.67 0.77
C PHE A 34 21.94 11.94 0.20
N LYS A 35 23.07 11.99 0.89
CA LYS A 35 24.17 11.05 0.66
C LYS A 35 23.76 9.67 1.18
N ILE A 36 23.96 8.65 0.37
CA ILE A 36 23.64 7.27 0.75
C ILE A 36 24.93 6.45 0.79
N ASN A 37 25.28 6.00 1.98
CA ASN A 37 26.31 4.97 2.14
C ASN A 37 25.61 3.59 2.23
N ALA A 38 25.59 2.88 1.12
CA ALA A 38 24.98 1.54 1.05
C ALA A 38 26.02 0.40 1.22
N GLY A 39 27.25 0.72 1.59
CA GLY A 39 28.34 -0.27 1.67
C GLY A 39 28.50 -1.03 0.36
N LYS A 40 28.50 -2.36 0.44
CA LYS A 40 28.63 -3.28 -0.72
C LYS A 40 27.30 -3.55 -1.45
N MET A 41 26.19 -2.88 -1.08
CA MET A 41 24.88 -3.12 -1.69
C MET A 41 24.70 -2.35 -2.99
N LYS A 42 23.92 -2.94 -3.90
CA LYS A 42 23.43 -2.29 -5.12
C LYS A 42 22.11 -1.60 -4.81
N ILE A 43 21.94 -0.37 -5.26
CA ILE A 43 20.71 0.41 -5.12
C ILE A 43 19.92 0.36 -6.43
N LYS A 44 18.64 -0.01 -6.35
CA LYS A 44 17.70 0.03 -7.49
C LYS A 44 16.47 0.84 -7.09
N VAL A 45 16.13 1.84 -7.91
CA VAL A 45 14.90 2.63 -7.77
C VAL A 45 13.85 2.06 -8.70
N LYS A 46 12.63 1.85 -8.18
CA LYS A 46 11.45 1.45 -8.94
C LYS A 46 10.27 2.34 -8.50
N GLY A 47 9.85 3.23 -9.38
CA GLY A 47 8.85 4.26 -9.03
C GLY A 47 9.34 5.16 -7.90
N ASN A 48 8.62 5.19 -6.79
CA ASN A 48 8.93 5.95 -5.58
C ASN A 48 9.61 5.08 -4.49
N GLN A 49 9.91 3.82 -4.78
CA GLN A 49 10.55 2.88 -3.85
C GLN A 49 12.03 2.69 -4.18
N VAL A 50 12.83 2.39 -3.16
CA VAL A 50 14.26 2.11 -3.29
C VAL A 50 14.58 0.75 -2.67
N TYR A 51 15.28 -0.08 -3.41
CA TYR A 51 15.70 -1.42 -2.99
C TYR A 51 17.20 -1.48 -2.83
N PHE A 52 17.66 -1.95 -1.68
CA PHE A 52 19.05 -2.22 -1.38
C PHE A 52 19.30 -3.73 -1.51
N LYS A 53 20.10 -4.12 -2.46
CA LYS A 53 20.34 -5.52 -2.83
C LYS A 53 21.78 -5.94 -2.60
N THR A 54 21.99 -7.18 -2.21
CA THR A 54 23.35 -7.77 -2.18
C THR A 54 23.95 -7.83 -3.59
N LYS A 55 25.25 -8.14 -3.70
CA LYS A 55 25.90 -8.39 -4.99
C LYS A 55 25.19 -9.49 -5.79
N LYS A 56 24.71 -10.55 -5.11
CA LYS A 56 23.93 -11.67 -5.68
C LYS A 56 22.47 -11.32 -5.99
N GLY A 57 22.04 -10.03 -5.83
CA GLY A 57 20.70 -9.58 -6.20
C GLY A 57 19.62 -9.77 -5.12
N LYS A 58 19.93 -10.44 -3.99
CA LYS A 58 18.99 -10.61 -2.88
C LYS A 58 18.67 -9.25 -2.25
N LYS A 59 17.40 -8.92 -2.06
CA LYS A 59 16.95 -7.72 -1.38
C LYS A 59 17.31 -7.82 0.11
N LYS A 60 17.84 -6.77 0.71
CA LYS A 60 18.18 -6.67 2.13
C LYS A 60 17.38 -5.61 2.85
N TYR A 61 17.23 -4.45 2.21
CA TYR A 61 16.46 -3.33 2.75
C TYR A 61 15.59 -2.73 1.64
N GLN A 62 14.50 -2.13 2.06
CA GLN A 62 13.61 -1.40 1.17
C GLN A 62 13.23 -0.08 1.82
N ARG A 63 13.37 1.01 1.06
CA ARG A 63 12.73 2.28 1.35
C ARG A 63 11.38 2.30 0.65
N LEU A 64 10.32 2.40 1.42
CA LEU A 64 8.95 2.42 0.92
C LEU A 64 8.61 3.71 0.19
N HIS A 65 7.38 3.82 -0.26
CA HIS A 65 6.85 5.05 -0.84
C HIS A 65 6.93 6.20 0.18
N THR A 66 7.33 7.38 -0.32
CA THR A 66 7.17 8.61 0.45
C THR A 66 5.74 9.09 0.27
N ILE A 67 5.07 9.38 1.36
CA ILE A 67 3.78 10.04 1.39
C ILE A 67 4.01 11.47 1.86
N VAL A 68 3.37 12.42 1.18
CA VAL A 68 3.38 13.83 1.57
C VAL A 68 2.00 14.18 2.07
N THR A 69 1.91 14.73 3.28
CA THR A 69 0.65 15.13 3.92
C THR A 69 0.72 16.61 4.30
N ASP A 70 -0.33 17.35 4.06
CA ASP A 70 -0.46 18.74 4.51
C ASP A 70 -1.13 18.83 5.90
N ALA A 71 -1.16 20.02 6.49
CA ALA A 71 -1.74 20.23 7.83
C ALA A 71 -3.25 19.89 7.91
N ASN A 72 -3.96 19.83 6.80
CA ASN A 72 -5.37 19.40 6.74
C ASN A 72 -5.51 17.87 6.57
N GLY A 73 -4.40 17.09 6.64
CA GLY A 73 -4.43 15.65 6.44
C GLY A 73 -4.49 15.20 4.97
N VAL A 74 -4.54 16.13 4.02
CA VAL A 74 -4.61 15.77 2.59
C VAL A 74 -3.26 15.24 2.12
N SER A 75 -3.25 14.04 1.56
CA SER A 75 -2.02 13.31 1.24
C SER A 75 -1.83 13.07 -0.26
N THR A 76 -0.57 12.82 -0.66
CA THR A 76 -0.21 12.36 -1.99
C THR A 76 1.03 11.46 -1.96
N SER A 77 1.04 10.44 -2.80
CA SER A 77 2.21 9.61 -3.09
C SER A 77 2.95 10.03 -4.37
N LYS A 78 2.52 11.13 -5.02
CA LYS A 78 3.16 11.65 -6.24
C LYS A 78 4.51 12.29 -5.92
N VAL A 79 5.50 11.45 -5.67
CA VAL A 79 6.87 11.81 -5.32
C VAL A 79 7.84 11.13 -6.29
N LYS A 80 8.74 11.89 -6.87
CA LYS A 80 9.80 11.38 -7.74
C LYS A 80 11.05 11.09 -6.93
N VAL A 81 11.57 9.87 -7.05
CA VAL A 81 12.80 9.45 -6.39
C VAL A 81 13.84 9.12 -7.46
N LYS A 82 15.05 9.66 -7.32
CA LYS A 82 16.18 9.40 -8.22
C LYS A 82 17.43 9.07 -7.43
N TYR A 83 18.17 8.07 -7.86
CA TYR A 83 19.48 7.75 -7.33
C TYR A 83 20.57 8.07 -8.33
N ASN A 84 21.54 8.84 -7.91
CA ASN A 84 22.75 9.11 -8.69
C ASN A 84 23.88 8.21 -8.17
N LYS A 85 24.29 7.24 -9.00
CA LYS A 85 25.30 6.25 -8.63
C LYS A 85 26.69 6.89 -8.45
N LYS A 86 27.08 7.83 -9.33
CA LYS A 86 28.40 8.49 -9.27
C LYS A 86 28.54 9.32 -8.00
N LYS A 87 27.53 10.15 -7.69
CA LYS A 87 27.51 11.02 -6.50
C LYS A 87 27.06 10.29 -5.22
N LYS A 88 26.60 9.04 -5.33
CA LYS A 88 26.00 8.26 -4.23
C LYS A 88 24.88 9.04 -3.51
N THR A 89 24.02 9.71 -4.27
CA THR A 89 22.96 10.55 -3.70
C THR A 89 21.58 10.07 -4.12
N LEU A 90 20.65 10.12 -3.17
CA LEU A 90 19.23 9.90 -3.36
C LEU A 90 18.50 11.24 -3.32
N THR A 91 17.75 11.56 -4.36
CA THR A 91 16.97 12.80 -4.44
C THR A 91 15.48 12.48 -4.43
N VAL A 92 14.78 13.12 -3.51
CA VAL A 92 13.32 13.02 -3.33
C VAL A 92 12.70 14.35 -3.74
N THR A 93 11.70 14.31 -4.62
CA THR A 93 11.05 15.52 -5.14
C THR A 93 9.53 15.30 -5.15
N PRO A 94 8.75 15.99 -4.31
CA PRO A 94 7.30 15.93 -4.34
C PRO A 94 6.75 16.58 -5.61
N SER A 95 5.51 16.23 -5.96
CA SER A 95 4.81 16.85 -7.09
C SER A 95 4.70 18.37 -6.89
N LYS A 96 5.34 19.15 -7.75
CA LYS A 96 5.25 20.62 -7.70
C LYS A 96 3.81 21.12 -7.80
N LYS A 97 3.00 20.52 -8.69
CA LYS A 97 1.58 20.88 -8.87
C LYS A 97 0.79 20.70 -7.58
N TRP A 98 0.99 19.56 -6.88
CA TRP A 98 0.29 19.30 -5.63
C TRP A 98 0.80 20.20 -4.50
N TRP A 99 2.12 20.27 -4.32
CA TRP A 99 2.77 21.03 -3.25
C TRP A 99 2.45 22.53 -3.29
N ASN A 100 2.51 23.13 -4.49
CA ASN A 100 2.35 24.58 -4.68
C ASN A 100 0.88 25.01 -4.79
N SER A 101 -0.08 24.09 -4.73
CA SER A 101 -1.50 24.40 -4.77
C SER A 101 -1.89 25.33 -3.62
N LYS A 102 -2.71 26.36 -3.90
CA LYS A 102 -3.24 27.31 -2.91
C LYS A 102 -4.07 26.62 -1.81
N LYS A 103 -4.60 25.42 -2.10
CA LYS A 103 -5.38 24.60 -1.16
C LYS A 103 -4.53 23.89 -0.10
N ARG A 104 -3.19 23.91 -0.23
CA ARG A 104 -2.30 23.23 0.71
C ARG A 104 -2.00 24.10 1.93
N LYS A 105 -2.01 23.48 3.08
CA LYS A 105 -1.69 24.11 4.37
C LYS A 105 -0.38 23.57 4.92
N PHE A 106 0.37 24.42 5.59
CA PHE A 106 1.60 24.06 6.29
C PHE A 106 1.35 23.93 7.80
N PRO A 107 2.08 23.08 8.53
CA PRO A 107 3.24 22.31 8.06
C PRO A 107 2.89 21.22 7.04
N MET A 108 3.88 20.84 6.23
CA MET A 108 3.81 19.66 5.39
C MET A 108 4.80 18.62 5.85
N GLU A 109 4.40 17.36 5.83
CA GLU A 109 5.24 16.23 6.22
C GLU A 109 5.45 15.26 5.06
N MET A 110 6.68 14.82 4.88
CA MET A 110 7.02 13.71 4.00
C MET A 110 7.48 12.54 4.85
N ARG A 111 6.67 11.50 4.89
CA ARG A 111 6.95 10.29 5.69
C ARG A 111 7.43 9.15 4.79
N THR A 112 8.50 8.49 5.20
CA THR A 112 9.09 7.36 4.48
C THR A 112 9.60 6.33 5.46
N SER A 113 9.27 5.06 5.27
CA SER A 113 9.78 3.97 6.10
C SER A 113 10.86 3.17 5.40
N TYR A 114 11.88 2.78 6.15
CA TYR A 114 12.93 1.86 5.76
C TYR A 114 12.71 0.53 6.48
N LEU A 115 12.58 -0.56 5.72
CA LEU A 115 12.33 -1.90 6.22
C LEU A 115 13.49 -2.83 5.89
N THR A 116 13.73 -3.83 6.75
CA THR A 116 14.55 -4.98 6.38
C THR A 116 13.76 -5.93 5.46
N ASP A 117 14.46 -6.82 4.75
CA ASP A 117 13.81 -7.80 3.87
C ASP A 117 12.94 -8.81 4.63
N LYS A 118 13.29 -9.09 5.89
CA LYS A 118 12.51 -9.98 6.76
C LYS A 118 11.13 -9.41 7.13
N HIS A 119 11.00 -8.10 7.10
CA HIS A 119 9.78 -7.34 7.46
C HIS A 119 9.13 -6.66 6.25
N SER A 120 9.52 -7.06 5.02
CA SER A 120 8.76 -6.63 3.85
C SER A 120 7.34 -7.17 4.02
N ARG A 121 6.38 -6.24 3.96
CA ARG A 121 4.95 -6.53 4.10
C ARG A 121 4.58 -7.76 3.28
N ASN A 122 4.48 -8.90 3.93
CA ASN A 122 3.94 -10.09 3.33
C ASN A 122 2.43 -9.99 3.39
N VAL A 123 1.86 -9.22 2.48
CA VAL A 123 0.44 -9.32 2.21
C VAL A 123 0.25 -10.69 1.57
N LYS A 124 -0.32 -11.63 2.30
CA LYS A 124 -0.71 -12.93 1.75
C LYS A 124 -1.98 -12.70 0.98
N VAL A 125 -1.89 -12.87 -0.32
CA VAL A 125 -3.04 -12.80 -1.21
C VAL A 125 -3.45 -14.20 -1.57
N GLY A 126 -4.72 -14.47 -1.48
CA GLY A 126 -5.30 -15.71 -1.95
C GLY A 126 -6.46 -15.41 -2.90
N ALA A 127 -6.64 -16.23 -3.92
CA ALA A 127 -7.81 -16.21 -4.76
C ALA A 127 -8.49 -17.57 -4.72
N ALA A 128 -9.81 -17.57 -4.75
CA ALA A 128 -10.60 -18.78 -4.79
C ALA A 128 -11.58 -18.72 -5.96
N TYR A 129 -11.73 -19.82 -6.67
CA TYR A 129 -12.62 -19.94 -7.83
C TYR A 129 -13.84 -20.81 -7.51
N SER A 130 -15.02 -20.39 -7.99
CA SER A 130 -16.21 -21.25 -7.97
C SER A 130 -16.20 -22.16 -9.18
N GLY A 131 -16.70 -23.38 -9.03
CA GLY A 131 -17.04 -24.28 -10.13
C GLY A 131 -16.20 -25.54 -10.26
N ALA A 132 -15.10 -25.68 -9.53
CA ALA A 132 -14.46 -26.98 -9.37
C ALA A 132 -14.81 -27.55 -8.01
N PRO A 133 -15.29 -28.81 -7.90
CA PRO A 133 -15.56 -29.46 -6.61
C PRO A 133 -14.36 -29.46 -5.65
N ASN A 134 -13.15 -29.35 -6.21
CA ASN A 134 -11.89 -29.25 -5.51
C ASN A 134 -11.17 -27.96 -5.91
N GLY A 135 -11.87 -26.81 -5.90
CA GLY A 135 -11.39 -25.53 -6.35
C GLY A 135 -9.89 -25.34 -6.13
N THR A 136 -9.10 -25.58 -7.15
CA THR A 136 -7.67 -25.49 -7.09
C THR A 136 -7.25 -24.04 -6.90
N PHE A 137 -6.44 -23.84 -5.92
CA PHE A 137 -5.79 -22.58 -5.65
C PHE A 137 -4.70 -22.36 -6.70
N THR A 138 -4.90 -21.43 -7.61
CA THR A 138 -3.80 -21.03 -8.49
C THR A 138 -3.07 -19.84 -7.89
N TYR A 139 -1.84 -20.06 -7.49
CA TYR A 139 -0.85 -19.00 -7.25
C TYR A 139 -0.46 -18.34 -8.57
N ASP A 140 -1.45 -17.83 -9.28
CA ASP A 140 -1.17 -17.16 -10.54
C ASP A 140 -0.57 -15.78 -10.33
N LYS A 141 0.03 -15.28 -11.39
CA LYS A 141 0.64 -13.93 -11.47
C LYS A 141 -0.36 -12.80 -11.22
N SER A 142 -1.63 -13.13 -11.01
CA SER A 142 -2.73 -12.18 -10.87
C SER A 142 -3.78 -12.68 -9.89
N LEU A 143 -4.47 -11.74 -9.25
CA LEU A 143 -5.67 -11.98 -8.49
C LEU A 143 -6.86 -11.69 -9.40
N LEU A 144 -7.62 -12.69 -9.74
CA LEU A 144 -8.81 -12.56 -10.57
C LEU A 144 -10.03 -12.32 -9.70
N LEU A 145 -10.87 -11.37 -10.10
CA LEU A 145 -12.17 -11.11 -9.46
C LEU A 145 -13.27 -11.22 -10.50
N GLN A 146 -14.28 -12.02 -10.20
CA GLN A 146 -15.44 -12.20 -11.06
C GLN A 146 -16.64 -12.56 -10.18
N ALA A 147 -17.76 -11.89 -10.41
CA ALA A 147 -18.97 -12.13 -9.64
C ALA A 147 -19.34 -13.62 -9.62
N ASN A 148 -19.58 -14.16 -8.43
CA ASN A 148 -19.96 -15.56 -8.17
C ASN A 148 -18.97 -16.63 -8.66
N LYS A 149 -17.74 -16.24 -9.03
CA LYS A 149 -16.71 -17.18 -9.50
C LYS A 149 -15.37 -17.01 -8.78
N CYS A 150 -14.91 -15.77 -8.62
CA CYS A 150 -13.57 -15.50 -8.08
C CYS A 150 -13.65 -14.40 -7.03
N ILE A 151 -13.19 -14.69 -5.82
CA ILE A 151 -13.08 -13.77 -4.69
C ILE A 151 -11.62 -13.68 -4.32
N GLY A 152 -11.12 -12.46 -4.08
CA GLY A 152 -9.76 -12.23 -3.63
C GLY A 152 -9.71 -12.08 -2.11
N PHE A 153 -8.69 -12.67 -1.49
CA PHE A 153 -8.44 -12.51 -0.05
C PHE A 153 -7.06 -11.92 0.18
N THR A 154 -6.97 -10.94 1.05
CA THR A 154 -5.69 -10.34 1.43
C THR A 154 -5.66 -10.05 2.92
N LYS A 155 -4.49 -10.20 3.54
CA LYS A 155 -4.30 -10.03 4.98
C LYS A 155 -3.11 -9.12 5.26
N MET A 156 -3.29 -8.18 6.16
CA MET A 156 -2.17 -7.40 6.70
C MET A 156 -1.40 -8.28 7.69
N THR A 157 -0.09 -8.46 7.50
CA THR A 157 0.71 -9.39 8.29
C THR A 157 1.51 -8.75 9.43
N ASN A 158 1.62 -7.42 9.49
CA ASN A 158 2.44 -6.70 10.46
C ASN A 158 1.64 -5.70 11.28
N LEU A 159 0.65 -6.21 12.02
CA LEU A 159 -0.11 -5.38 12.97
C LEU A 159 0.69 -5.03 14.23
N ALA A 160 1.69 -5.82 14.59
CA ALA A 160 2.53 -5.55 15.76
C ALA A 160 3.15 -4.14 15.76
N GLU A 161 3.38 -3.55 14.58
CA GLU A 161 3.83 -2.16 14.47
C GLU A 161 2.82 -1.14 15.02
N PHE A 162 1.54 -1.50 15.08
CA PHE A 162 0.44 -0.63 15.48
C PHE A 162 -0.20 -1.05 16.80
N SER A 163 0.25 -2.16 17.40
CA SER A 163 -0.31 -2.69 18.66
C SER A 163 0.08 -1.85 19.87
N ASN A 164 0.98 -0.88 19.72
CA ASN A 164 1.30 0.07 20.78
C ASN A 164 0.09 0.99 20.99
N PRO A 165 -0.51 1.05 22.20
CA PRO A 165 -1.67 1.89 22.47
C PRO A 165 -1.39 3.39 22.31
N ASN A 166 -0.12 3.80 22.35
CA ASN A 166 0.30 5.20 22.14
C ASN A 166 0.37 5.57 20.64
N VAL A 167 0.20 4.62 19.74
CA VAL A 167 0.17 4.89 18.30
C VAL A 167 -1.25 5.25 17.89
N GLN A 168 -1.45 6.47 17.43
CA GLN A 168 -2.73 6.91 16.87
C GLN A 168 -2.77 6.69 15.36
N ILE A 169 -3.61 5.79 14.90
CA ILE A 169 -3.87 5.63 13.48
C ILE A 169 -4.73 6.79 13.01
N ARG A 170 -4.19 7.57 12.08
CA ARG A 170 -4.88 8.71 11.45
C ARG A 170 -5.70 8.28 10.24
N SER A 171 -5.12 7.45 9.39
CA SER A 171 -5.78 6.88 8.24
C SER A 171 -5.12 5.59 7.78
N ALA A 172 -5.89 4.72 7.16
CA ALA A 172 -5.37 3.54 6.49
C ALA A 172 -6.03 3.37 5.11
N SER A 173 -5.28 2.91 4.13
CA SER A 173 -5.79 2.64 2.80
C SER A 173 -5.31 1.29 2.29
N LEU A 174 -6.22 0.54 1.68
CA LEU A 174 -5.89 -0.64 0.89
C LEU A 174 -5.62 -0.22 -0.55
N HIS A 175 -4.46 -0.60 -1.07
CA HIS A 175 -4.04 -0.32 -2.44
C HIS A 175 -4.11 -1.57 -3.29
N ILE A 176 -4.72 -1.46 -4.44
CA ILE A 176 -4.79 -2.49 -5.48
C ILE A 176 -4.25 -1.96 -6.80
N LEU A 177 -3.64 -2.82 -7.59
CA LEU A 177 -3.18 -2.50 -8.94
C LEU A 177 -3.99 -3.31 -9.93
N ASN A 178 -4.85 -2.66 -10.69
CA ASN A 178 -5.53 -3.30 -11.83
C ASN A 178 -4.58 -3.40 -13.03
N LYS A 179 -4.37 -4.62 -13.52
CA LYS A 179 -3.37 -4.92 -14.55
C LYS A 179 -3.86 -4.66 -15.96
N LYS A 180 -5.18 -4.65 -16.18
CA LYS A 180 -5.79 -4.49 -17.50
C LYS A 180 -6.84 -3.36 -17.50
N THR A 181 -7.00 -2.72 -18.65
CA THR A 181 -8.17 -1.87 -18.90
C THR A 181 -9.38 -2.77 -19.12
N LEU A 182 -10.46 -2.51 -18.39
CA LEU A 182 -11.70 -3.26 -18.50
C LEU A 182 -12.49 -2.69 -19.70
N LYS A 183 -12.88 -3.56 -20.62
CA LYS A 183 -13.74 -3.19 -21.75
C LYS A 183 -15.19 -3.11 -21.29
N MET A 184 -15.51 -2.09 -20.52
CA MET A 184 -16.86 -1.76 -20.08
C MET A 184 -17.34 -0.55 -20.87
N GLY A 185 -18.62 -0.43 -21.10
CA GLY A 185 -19.19 0.74 -21.80
C GLY A 185 -18.73 2.06 -21.19
N ALA A 186 -18.80 3.13 -21.96
CA ALA A 186 -18.36 4.46 -21.53
C ALA A 186 -18.97 4.85 -20.16
N GLY A 187 -18.15 5.37 -19.26
CA GLY A 187 -18.58 5.78 -17.90
C GLY A 187 -18.84 4.64 -16.92
N LYS A 188 -18.82 3.38 -17.32
CA LYS A 188 -19.05 2.25 -16.41
C LYS A 188 -17.77 1.88 -15.65
N THR A 189 -17.93 1.54 -14.38
CA THR A 189 -16.87 1.06 -13.48
C THR A 189 -17.11 -0.39 -13.08
N TYR A 190 -16.04 -1.06 -12.69
CA TYR A 190 -16.08 -2.38 -12.07
C TYR A 190 -15.87 -2.18 -10.57
N ASP A 191 -16.94 -2.40 -9.82
CA ASP A 191 -16.96 -2.17 -8.39
C ASP A 191 -16.50 -3.41 -7.63
N ILE A 192 -15.63 -3.19 -6.67
CA ILE A 192 -15.08 -4.19 -5.77
C ILE A 192 -15.42 -3.77 -4.34
N ASP A 193 -16.23 -4.56 -3.68
CA ASP A 193 -16.53 -4.38 -2.27
C ASP A 193 -15.45 -5.06 -1.43
N VAL A 194 -15.10 -4.41 -0.33
CA VAL A 194 -14.06 -4.83 0.61
C VAL A 194 -14.72 -5.22 1.91
N HIS A 195 -14.80 -6.51 2.18
CA HIS A 195 -15.47 -7.07 3.37
C HIS A 195 -14.45 -7.55 4.39
N LYS A 196 -14.72 -7.37 5.68
CA LYS A 196 -13.93 -7.93 6.77
C LYS A 196 -14.10 -9.45 6.82
N VAL A 197 -12.99 -10.17 6.90
CA VAL A 197 -12.98 -11.64 7.04
C VAL A 197 -13.18 -12.01 8.51
N LYS A 198 -14.05 -12.98 8.77
CA LYS A 198 -14.49 -13.40 10.13
C LYS A 198 -13.63 -14.50 10.75
N GLU A 199 -12.91 -15.26 9.94
CA GLU A 199 -12.18 -16.43 10.41
C GLU A 199 -10.80 -16.58 9.76
N ASN A 200 -9.95 -17.38 10.39
CA ASN A 200 -8.58 -17.56 9.91
C ASN A 200 -8.54 -18.44 8.65
N TRP A 201 -7.60 -18.13 7.77
CA TRP A 201 -7.41 -18.83 6.51
C TRP A 201 -5.94 -18.94 6.13
N SER A 202 -5.64 -19.88 5.26
CA SER A 202 -4.30 -20.10 4.72
C SER A 202 -4.33 -20.03 3.21
N SER A 203 -3.49 -19.16 2.64
CA SER A 203 -3.35 -19.05 1.19
C SER A 203 -2.94 -20.35 0.49
N LYS A 204 -2.33 -21.30 1.21
CA LYS A 204 -1.92 -22.60 0.67
C LYS A 204 -3.06 -23.62 0.56
N LYS A 205 -4.15 -23.41 1.30
CA LYS A 205 -5.28 -24.34 1.39
C LYS A 205 -6.60 -23.75 0.93
N LEU A 206 -6.63 -22.45 0.63
CA LEU A 206 -7.85 -21.72 0.29
C LEU A 206 -8.40 -22.17 -1.08
N THR A 207 -9.66 -22.53 -1.12
CA THR A 207 -10.45 -22.78 -2.32
C THR A 207 -11.73 -21.96 -2.25
N TYR A 208 -12.53 -21.93 -3.30
CA TYR A 208 -13.83 -21.27 -3.24
C TYR A 208 -14.77 -21.96 -2.22
N ASN A 209 -14.69 -23.28 -2.13
CA ASN A 209 -15.59 -24.06 -1.26
C ASN A 209 -15.24 -23.95 0.22
N ASN A 210 -13.95 -23.81 0.56
CA ASN A 210 -13.48 -23.63 1.94
C ASN A 210 -13.07 -22.21 2.25
N ARG A 211 -13.60 -21.24 1.48
CA ARG A 211 -13.31 -19.83 1.72
C ARG A 211 -13.79 -19.39 3.09
N PRO A 212 -13.04 -18.53 3.76
CA PRO A 212 -13.45 -18.00 5.05
C PRO A 212 -14.72 -17.16 4.89
N ALA A 213 -15.57 -17.20 5.89
CA ALA A 213 -16.71 -16.30 6.01
C ALA A 213 -16.23 -14.85 6.13
N TYR A 214 -16.98 -13.93 5.57
CA TYR A 214 -16.75 -12.49 5.69
C TYR A 214 -18.06 -11.78 6.04
N GLU A 215 -17.96 -10.52 6.47
CA GLU A 215 -19.13 -9.71 6.80
C GLU A 215 -19.95 -9.42 5.54
N GLU A 216 -21.29 -9.43 5.67
CA GLU A 216 -22.18 -9.14 4.55
C GLU A 216 -22.10 -7.67 4.14
N VAL A 217 -21.96 -6.78 5.13
CA VAL A 217 -21.82 -5.35 4.88
C VAL A 217 -20.38 -5.06 4.46
N SER A 218 -20.21 -4.39 3.35
CA SER A 218 -18.91 -3.92 2.88
C SER A 218 -18.39 -2.79 3.77
N GLY A 219 -17.17 -2.96 4.29
CA GLY A 219 -16.47 -1.91 5.04
C GLY A 219 -15.89 -0.81 4.16
N ALA A 220 -15.68 -1.07 2.86
CA ALA A 220 -15.16 -0.12 1.88
C ALA A 220 -15.47 -0.59 0.45
N LYS A 221 -15.33 0.33 -0.50
CA LYS A 221 -15.52 0.04 -1.93
C LYS A 221 -14.40 0.68 -2.75
N VAL A 222 -14.03 0.02 -3.85
CA VAL A 222 -13.15 0.59 -4.85
C VAL A 222 -13.73 0.36 -6.25
N SER A 223 -13.85 1.43 -7.04
CA SER A 223 -14.33 1.40 -8.42
C SER A 223 -13.16 1.50 -9.38
N ILE A 224 -13.00 0.51 -10.24
CA ILE A 224 -11.91 0.44 -11.22
C ILE A 224 -12.46 0.50 -12.64
N GLN A 225 -11.70 1.06 -13.57
CA GLN A 225 -12.08 1.15 -14.98
C GLN A 225 -10.93 0.76 -15.90
N LYS A 226 -9.77 1.33 -15.69
CA LYS A 226 -8.59 1.17 -16.52
C LYS A 226 -7.41 0.60 -15.75
N LYS A 227 -6.38 0.18 -16.46
CA LYS A 227 -5.10 -0.20 -15.87
C LYS A 227 -4.56 0.93 -14.98
N GLY A 228 -4.23 0.62 -13.73
CA GLY A 228 -3.72 1.63 -12.79
C GLY A 228 -3.84 1.21 -11.33
N SER A 229 -3.34 2.07 -10.46
CA SER A 229 -3.41 1.90 -9.00
C SER A 229 -4.64 2.60 -8.46
N TYR A 230 -5.37 1.89 -7.63
CA TYR A 230 -6.57 2.35 -6.93
C TYR A 230 -6.39 2.12 -5.44
N ALA A 231 -7.13 2.87 -4.64
CA ALA A 231 -7.12 2.70 -3.19
C ALA A 231 -8.51 3.00 -2.63
N CYS A 232 -8.84 2.32 -1.53
CA CYS A 232 -10.00 2.64 -0.71
C CYS A 232 -9.58 2.86 0.74
N ASP A 233 -10.38 3.60 1.47
CA ASP A 233 -10.20 3.83 2.90
C ASP A 233 -10.61 2.57 3.67
N VAL A 234 -9.72 2.13 4.55
CA VAL A 234 -9.93 1.00 5.47
C VAL A 234 -9.49 1.39 6.89
N THR A 235 -9.60 2.67 7.22
CA THR A 235 -9.13 3.25 8.49
C THR A 235 -9.80 2.58 9.68
N ASP A 236 -11.12 2.46 9.66
CA ASP A 236 -11.87 1.90 10.78
C ASP A 236 -11.56 0.41 10.98
N LEU A 237 -11.40 -0.32 9.89
CA LEU A 237 -11.00 -1.72 9.93
C LEU A 237 -9.61 -1.90 10.58
N VAL A 238 -8.64 -1.08 10.18
CA VAL A 238 -7.28 -1.16 10.74
C VAL A 238 -7.25 -0.70 12.20
N LYS A 239 -8.07 0.29 12.57
CA LYS A 239 -8.24 0.71 13.98
C LYS A 239 -8.88 -0.38 14.83
N ALA A 240 -9.86 -1.12 14.31
CA ALA A 240 -10.47 -2.25 15.00
C ALA A 240 -9.44 -3.35 15.28
N TRP A 241 -8.63 -3.69 14.29
CA TRP A 241 -7.52 -4.63 14.49
C TRP A 241 -6.47 -4.12 15.49
N GLN A 242 -6.18 -2.83 15.50
CA GLN A 242 -5.27 -2.23 16.49
C GLN A 242 -5.82 -2.38 17.92
N LYS A 243 -7.13 -2.26 18.08
CA LYS A 243 -7.82 -2.38 19.38
C LYS A 243 -7.97 -3.83 19.87
N GLY A 244 -7.47 -4.80 19.13
CA GLY A 244 -7.45 -6.21 19.53
C GLY A 244 -8.43 -7.10 18.77
N GLU A 245 -9.21 -6.58 17.82
CA GLU A 245 -9.98 -7.45 16.95
C GLU A 245 -9.05 -8.34 16.11
N ALA A 246 -9.49 -9.58 15.88
CA ALA A 246 -8.71 -10.53 15.09
C ALA A 246 -8.55 -10.06 13.64
N ASN A 247 -7.30 -9.92 13.21
CA ASN A 247 -6.99 -9.60 11.82
C ASN A 247 -6.98 -10.87 10.98
N TYR A 248 -8.09 -11.18 10.37
CA TYR A 248 -8.19 -12.21 9.34
C TYR A 248 -8.11 -11.65 7.93
N GLY A 249 -7.94 -10.33 7.79
CA GLY A 249 -7.82 -9.64 6.51
C GLY A 249 -9.16 -9.23 5.92
N VAL A 250 -9.15 -9.05 4.59
CA VAL A 250 -10.33 -8.63 3.83
C VAL A 250 -10.58 -9.54 2.63
N ALA A 251 -11.86 -9.71 2.28
CA ALA A 251 -12.31 -10.29 1.03
C ALA A 251 -12.59 -9.16 0.01
N LEU A 252 -12.08 -9.33 -1.20
CA LEU A 252 -12.33 -8.47 -2.35
C LEU A 252 -13.38 -9.14 -3.22
N VAL A 253 -14.59 -8.64 -3.19
CA VAL A 253 -15.76 -9.26 -3.83
C VAL A 253 -16.22 -8.36 -4.98
N SER A 254 -16.43 -8.96 -6.14
CA SER A 254 -17.02 -8.24 -7.26
C SER A 254 -18.52 -8.05 -7.03
N ASN A 255 -18.95 -6.81 -7.06
CA ASN A 255 -20.37 -6.43 -7.02
C ASN A 255 -20.96 -6.19 -8.43
N ASN A 256 -20.26 -6.61 -9.47
CA ASN A 256 -20.74 -6.41 -10.83
C ASN A 256 -21.80 -7.46 -11.18
N ALA A 257 -23.01 -7.01 -11.47
CA ALA A 257 -24.13 -7.89 -11.88
C ALA A 257 -23.85 -8.64 -13.17
N ASN A 258 -23.03 -8.08 -14.07
CA ASN A 258 -22.65 -8.75 -15.30
C ASN A 258 -21.48 -9.71 -15.05
N ARG A 259 -21.77 -11.00 -15.00
CA ARG A 259 -20.82 -12.10 -14.75
C ARG A 259 -19.76 -12.28 -15.86
N THR A 260 -19.87 -11.58 -16.98
CA THR A 260 -18.88 -11.65 -18.05
C THR A 260 -17.64 -10.81 -17.79
N TYR A 261 -17.74 -9.79 -16.94
CA TYR A 261 -16.62 -8.94 -16.60
C TYR A 261 -15.74 -9.56 -15.52
N GLN A 262 -14.44 -9.46 -15.75
CA GLN A 262 -13.41 -9.96 -14.84
C GLN A 262 -12.35 -8.88 -14.63
N ALA A 263 -12.03 -8.60 -13.38
CA ALA A 263 -10.88 -7.76 -13.04
C ALA A 263 -9.64 -8.62 -12.83
N GLU A 264 -8.51 -8.17 -13.33
CA GLU A 264 -7.21 -8.79 -13.10
C GLU A 264 -6.32 -7.85 -12.29
N LEU A 265 -6.24 -8.13 -11.00
CA LEU A 265 -5.41 -7.36 -10.07
C LEU A 265 -4.00 -7.95 -9.95
N ASP A 266 -3.03 -7.12 -9.59
CA ASP A 266 -1.73 -7.62 -9.13
C ASP A 266 -1.92 -8.43 -7.85
N ARG A 267 -1.18 -9.50 -7.71
CA ARG A 267 -1.24 -10.42 -6.55
C ARG A 267 -0.70 -9.83 -5.24
N ASN A 268 -0.22 -8.59 -5.25
CA ASN A 268 0.37 -7.94 -4.10
C ASN A 268 -0.38 -6.64 -3.74
N PRO A 269 -1.66 -6.70 -3.37
CA PRO A 269 -2.30 -5.56 -2.73
C PRO A 269 -1.56 -5.23 -1.44
N TYR A 270 -1.59 -3.98 -1.01
CA TYR A 270 -0.88 -3.56 0.19
C TYR A 270 -1.66 -2.49 0.94
N PHE A 271 -1.45 -2.47 2.24
CA PHE A 271 -2.02 -1.44 3.10
C PHE A 271 -0.99 -0.32 3.32
N THR A 272 -1.46 0.91 3.36
CA THR A 272 -0.71 2.03 3.92
C THR A 272 -1.43 2.52 5.16
N VAL A 273 -0.68 2.77 6.23
CA VAL A 273 -1.22 3.30 7.48
C VAL A 273 -0.44 4.55 7.83
N ASN A 274 -1.18 5.66 8.02
CA ASN A 274 -0.64 6.88 8.57
C ASN A 274 -0.96 6.92 10.06
N TYR A 275 0.06 7.07 10.87
CA TYR A 275 -0.08 7.10 12.32
C TYR A 275 1.00 8.00 12.93
N GLU A 276 0.80 8.41 14.13
CA GLU A 276 1.72 9.18 14.97
C GLU A 276 1.89 8.57 16.35
#